data_21b0366b171a29b99eb1fddfc91e31eb
#
_entry.id   21b0366b171a29b99eb1fddfc91e31eb
#
_cell.length_a   1.000
_cell.length_b   1.000
_cell.length_c   1.000
_cell.angle_alpha   90.00
_cell.angle_beta   90.00
_cell.angle_gamma   90.00
#
_symmetry.space_group_name_H-M   'P 1'
#
loop_
_entity.id
_entity.type
_entity.pdbx_description
1 polymer ?
#
loop_
_entity_poly.entity_id
_entity_poly.type
_entity_poly.pdbx_seq_one_letter_code
_entity_poly.pdbx_strand_id
1 'polypeptide(L)'
;HIDNGGLLISVYDKFENRYAPSKFRYVDYFFHSFFPTIPFMKSFYKFFSGCKNRIISTSEMWGRLHRQGFDVFCEKESNNSTLLFSHKKFKSLNHVNPSYSPFIVLDRVGLNNNLVKIHKIRSMYPYSEFNQKKIYELNSLDSSGKFNNEFRKTPFGDFIRKYWIDEIPQLLDWLRGNIKIVGIRAMSQQYFSLYPESYKMKYNKVKPGFLSPIFDENTSSFEDIIKTEEEYLTRYLKNPIKTDFRYFILTITDILFRGKLSS
;
A
#
# COMPACT_ATOMS: atom_id res chain seq x y z
N HIS A 1 -28.50 10.67 6.82
CA HIS A 1 -27.99 9.73 7.83
C HIS A 1 -28.61 8.36 7.58
N ILE A 2 -27.78 7.32 7.46
CA ILE A 2 -28.21 5.92 7.38
C ILE A 2 -27.80 5.29 8.70
N ASP A 3 -28.78 4.75 9.44
CA ASP A 3 -28.53 4.06 10.70
C ASP A 3 -27.88 2.68 10.48
N ASN A 4 -27.37 2.09 11.56
CA ASN A 4 -26.79 0.76 11.50
C ASN A 4 -27.79 -0.25 10.90
N GLY A 5 -27.36 -1.00 9.88
CA GLY A 5 -28.22 -1.93 9.14
C GLY A 5 -28.88 -1.34 7.89
N GLY A 6 -28.78 -0.02 7.67
CA GLY A 6 -29.31 0.60 6.45
C GLY A 6 -28.57 0.18 5.19
N LEU A 7 -29.33 -0.10 4.11
CA LEU A 7 -28.80 -0.45 2.78
C LEU A 7 -28.48 0.82 1.99
N LEU A 8 -27.32 0.86 1.35
CA LEU A 8 -26.93 1.87 0.37
C LEU A 8 -26.59 1.21 -0.96
N ILE A 9 -27.22 1.69 -2.03
CA ILE A 9 -26.89 1.31 -3.41
C ILE A 9 -26.17 2.50 -4.03
N SER A 10 -24.95 2.28 -4.46
CA SER A 10 -24.12 3.30 -5.14
C SER A 10 -23.93 2.94 -6.60
N VAL A 11 -24.07 3.93 -7.47
CA VAL A 11 -23.85 3.77 -8.93
C VAL A 11 -22.70 4.69 -9.34
N TYR A 12 -21.73 4.17 -10.07
CA TYR A 12 -20.59 4.94 -10.55
C TYR A 12 -19.98 4.36 -11.84
N ASP A 13 -19.27 5.24 -12.58
CA ASP A 13 -18.50 4.83 -13.75
C ASP A 13 -17.14 4.34 -13.29
N LYS A 14 -16.85 3.06 -13.53
CA LYS A 14 -15.62 2.39 -13.10
C LYS A 14 -14.48 2.69 -14.06
N PHE A 15 -13.35 3.14 -13.51
CA PHE A 15 -12.16 3.42 -14.31
C PHE A 15 -11.69 2.19 -15.09
N GLU A 16 -11.68 1.04 -14.44
CA GLU A 16 -11.24 -0.23 -15.01
C GLU A 16 -12.05 -0.65 -16.24
N ASN A 17 -13.34 -0.41 -16.23
CA ASN A 17 -14.22 -0.75 -17.37
C ASN A 17 -14.00 0.16 -18.57
N ARG A 18 -13.67 1.44 -18.32
CA ARG A 18 -13.52 2.43 -19.38
C ARG A 18 -12.18 2.36 -20.09
N TYR A 19 -11.11 1.96 -19.40
CA TYR A 19 -9.72 2.06 -19.87
C TYR A 19 -8.92 0.75 -19.78
N ALA A 20 -9.52 -0.36 -19.39
CA ALA A 20 -8.82 -1.61 -19.10
C ALA A 20 -7.87 -2.15 -20.19
N PRO A 21 -8.16 -2.11 -21.50
CA PRO A 21 -7.24 -2.59 -22.54
C PRO A 21 -6.41 -1.49 -23.21
N SER A 22 -6.51 -0.23 -22.80
CA SER A 22 -5.88 0.90 -23.50
C SER A 22 -4.35 0.90 -23.36
N LYS A 23 -3.64 1.05 -24.49
CA LYS A 23 -2.20 1.33 -24.52
C LYS A 23 -1.84 2.66 -23.80
N PHE A 24 -2.82 3.54 -23.68
CA PHE A 24 -2.69 4.86 -23.05
C PHE A 24 -3.19 4.87 -21.59
N ARG A 25 -3.39 3.72 -20.98
CA ARG A 25 -3.94 3.59 -19.62
C ARG A 25 -3.27 4.50 -18.57
N TYR A 26 -1.97 4.74 -18.68
CA TYR A 26 -1.24 5.64 -17.78
C TYR A 26 -1.66 7.10 -17.96
N VAL A 27 -1.78 7.53 -19.23
CA VAL A 27 -2.18 8.91 -19.58
C VAL A 27 -3.64 9.11 -19.20
N ASP A 28 -4.50 8.15 -19.50
CA ASP A 28 -5.93 8.18 -19.15
C ASP A 28 -6.12 8.25 -17.63
N TYR A 29 -5.38 7.44 -16.86
CA TYR A 29 -5.42 7.51 -15.41
C TYR A 29 -4.95 8.87 -14.91
N PHE A 30 -3.82 9.38 -15.41
CA PHE A 30 -3.31 10.67 -15.02
C PHE A 30 -4.34 11.76 -15.29
N PHE A 31 -4.87 11.87 -16.50
CA PHE A 31 -5.75 12.94 -16.92
C PHE A 31 -7.16 12.86 -16.31
N HIS A 32 -7.77 11.69 -16.30
CA HIS A 32 -9.17 11.52 -15.89
C HIS A 32 -9.37 11.19 -14.41
N SER A 33 -8.37 10.66 -13.73
CA SER A 33 -8.47 10.26 -12.32
C SER A 33 -7.59 11.09 -11.41
N PHE A 34 -6.31 11.27 -11.74
CA PHE A 34 -5.34 11.95 -10.88
C PHE A 34 -5.34 13.47 -11.03
N PHE A 35 -5.23 13.99 -12.26
CA PHE A 35 -5.13 15.42 -12.55
C PHE A 35 -6.23 16.26 -11.88
N PRO A 36 -7.52 15.85 -11.90
CA PRO A 36 -8.59 16.59 -11.24
C PRO A 36 -8.49 16.64 -9.71
N THR A 37 -7.59 15.87 -9.09
CA THR A 37 -7.36 15.90 -7.63
C THR A 37 -6.37 16.98 -7.22
N ILE A 38 -5.60 17.52 -8.16
CA ILE A 38 -4.64 18.61 -7.92
C ILE A 38 -5.43 19.91 -7.69
N PRO A 39 -5.10 20.69 -6.63
CA PRO A 39 -5.74 21.97 -6.38
C PRO A 39 -5.75 22.84 -7.63
N PHE A 40 -6.86 23.51 -7.88
CA PHE A 40 -7.12 24.40 -9.04
C PHE A 40 -7.25 23.70 -10.40
N MET A 41 -6.78 22.45 -10.57
CA MET A 41 -6.84 21.75 -11.87
C MET A 41 -8.24 21.23 -12.21
N LYS A 42 -9.16 21.17 -11.26
CA LYS A 42 -10.54 20.70 -11.49
C LYS A 42 -11.31 21.54 -12.52
N SER A 43 -11.08 22.85 -12.53
CA SER A 43 -11.73 23.75 -13.51
C SER A 43 -11.16 23.56 -14.91
N PHE A 44 -9.84 23.41 -15.02
CA PHE A 44 -9.18 23.08 -16.29
C PHE A 44 -9.63 21.73 -16.83
N TYR A 45 -9.69 20.71 -15.95
CA TYR A 45 -10.18 19.39 -16.33
C TYR A 45 -11.60 19.46 -16.93
N LYS A 46 -12.54 20.15 -16.26
CA LYS A 46 -13.90 20.33 -16.78
C LYS A 46 -13.94 21.00 -18.13
N PHE A 47 -13.11 22.02 -18.32
CA PHE A 47 -13.05 22.78 -19.57
C PHE A 47 -12.55 21.90 -20.73
N PHE A 48 -11.44 21.16 -20.54
CA PHE A 48 -10.83 20.38 -21.61
C PHE A 48 -11.50 19.02 -21.85
N SER A 49 -12.00 18.36 -20.81
CA SER A 49 -12.59 17.02 -20.94
C SER A 49 -14.10 17.03 -21.23
N GLY A 50 -14.78 18.14 -20.99
CA GLY A 50 -16.25 18.22 -20.99
C GLY A 50 -16.91 17.40 -19.86
N CYS A 51 -16.13 16.70 -19.03
CA CYS A 51 -16.64 15.84 -17.96
C CYS A 51 -16.87 16.64 -16.68
N LYS A 52 -18.07 16.47 -16.08
CA LYS A 52 -18.39 17.13 -14.80
C LYS A 52 -17.61 16.57 -13.62
N ASN A 53 -17.37 15.25 -13.61
CA ASN A 53 -16.74 14.52 -12.53
C ASN A 53 -15.55 13.71 -13.04
N ARG A 54 -14.56 13.51 -12.18
CA ARG A 54 -13.47 12.59 -12.45
C ARG A 54 -13.95 11.13 -12.37
N ILE A 55 -13.22 10.26 -13.03
CA ILE A 55 -13.45 8.82 -12.99
C ILE A 55 -12.84 8.25 -11.71
N ILE A 56 -13.56 7.35 -11.05
CA ILE A 56 -13.17 6.77 -9.76
C ILE A 56 -12.90 5.28 -9.97
N SER A 57 -11.84 4.76 -9.34
CA SER A 57 -11.55 3.33 -9.33
C SER A 57 -12.44 2.58 -8.33
N THR A 58 -12.57 1.27 -8.52
CA THR A 58 -13.23 0.38 -7.55
C THR A 58 -12.61 0.54 -6.16
N SER A 59 -11.28 0.54 -6.08
CA SER A 59 -10.58 0.68 -4.81
C SER A 59 -10.94 1.99 -4.10
N GLU A 60 -11.00 3.10 -4.81
CA GLU A 60 -11.37 4.38 -4.20
C GLU A 60 -12.82 4.38 -3.75
N MET A 61 -13.74 3.83 -4.56
CA MET A 61 -15.16 3.80 -4.20
C MET A 61 -15.41 2.94 -2.96
N TRP A 62 -14.84 1.74 -2.92
CA TRP A 62 -14.91 0.88 -1.74
C TRP A 62 -14.31 1.56 -0.50
N GLY A 63 -13.14 2.18 -0.63
CA GLY A 63 -12.49 2.88 0.47
C GLY A 63 -13.31 4.05 1.01
N ARG A 64 -14.01 4.79 0.15
CA ARG A 64 -14.94 5.85 0.56
C ARG A 64 -16.10 5.29 1.38
N LEU A 65 -16.69 4.18 0.95
CA LEU A 65 -17.77 3.49 1.65
C LEU A 65 -17.30 2.94 2.99
N HIS A 66 -16.17 2.22 3.03
CA HIS A 66 -15.60 1.68 4.27
C HIS A 66 -15.25 2.80 5.27
N ARG A 67 -14.67 3.92 4.80
CA ARG A 67 -14.42 5.08 5.67
C ARG A 67 -15.69 5.59 6.33
N GLN A 68 -16.80 5.57 5.61
CA GLN A 68 -18.11 5.97 6.14
C GLN A 68 -18.80 4.86 6.96
N GLY A 69 -18.14 3.73 7.16
CA GLY A 69 -18.63 2.60 7.96
C GLY A 69 -19.56 1.65 7.21
N PHE A 70 -19.58 1.72 5.88
CA PHE A 70 -20.32 0.77 5.05
C PHE A 70 -19.45 -0.43 4.68
N ASP A 71 -20.01 -1.62 4.76
CA ASP A 71 -19.41 -2.87 4.30
C ASP A 71 -20.00 -3.22 2.93
N VAL A 72 -19.17 -3.29 1.90
CA VAL A 72 -19.56 -3.67 0.55
C VAL A 72 -19.66 -5.20 0.48
N PHE A 73 -20.81 -5.72 0.07
CA PHE A 73 -21.05 -7.16 0.00
C PHE A 73 -21.39 -7.68 -1.40
N CYS A 74 -21.76 -6.79 -2.34
CA CYS A 74 -22.05 -7.18 -3.71
C CYS A 74 -21.67 -6.06 -4.69
N GLU A 75 -21.06 -6.45 -5.80
CA GLU A 75 -20.78 -5.59 -6.94
C GLU A 75 -21.42 -6.21 -8.19
N LYS A 76 -22.18 -5.42 -8.94
CA LYS A 76 -22.77 -5.82 -10.22
C LYS A 76 -22.44 -4.84 -11.30
N GLU A 77 -21.97 -5.33 -12.43
CA GLU A 77 -21.74 -4.52 -13.62
C GLU A 77 -23.02 -4.43 -14.45
N SER A 78 -23.31 -3.23 -14.95
CA SER A 78 -24.44 -2.96 -15.82
C SER A 78 -23.97 -2.02 -16.93
N ASN A 79 -23.96 -2.48 -18.16
CA ASN A 79 -23.55 -1.79 -19.41
C ASN A 79 -22.34 -0.82 -19.26
N ASN A 80 -22.55 0.38 -18.72
CA ASN A 80 -21.51 1.41 -18.55
C ASN A 80 -21.29 1.83 -17.08
N SER A 81 -22.04 1.26 -16.15
CA SER A 81 -21.98 1.65 -14.74
C SER A 81 -21.82 0.44 -13.83
N THR A 82 -21.22 0.65 -12.68
CA THR A 82 -21.09 -0.36 -11.64
C THR A 82 -22.02 -0.03 -10.49
N LEU A 83 -22.80 -1.02 -10.06
CA LEU A 83 -23.66 -0.92 -8.88
C LEU A 83 -22.96 -1.60 -7.70
N LEU A 84 -22.80 -0.87 -6.60
CA LEU A 84 -22.30 -1.39 -5.33
C LEU A 84 -23.44 -1.45 -4.32
N PHE A 85 -23.58 -2.62 -3.73
CA PHE A 85 -24.50 -2.87 -2.62
C PHE A 85 -23.70 -2.92 -1.33
N SER A 86 -24.05 -2.04 -0.39
CA SER A 86 -23.36 -1.92 0.89
C SER A 86 -24.35 -1.69 2.01
N HIS A 87 -24.01 -2.14 3.22
CA HIS A 87 -24.81 -1.89 4.41
C HIS A 87 -23.98 -1.19 5.50
N LYS A 88 -24.65 -0.35 6.29
CA LYS A 88 -24.01 0.35 7.41
C LYS A 88 -23.73 -0.62 8.53
N LYS A 89 -22.45 -0.89 8.81
CA LYS A 89 -22.02 -1.89 9.79
C LYS A 89 -21.18 -1.31 10.92
N PHE A 90 -20.44 -0.22 10.64
CA PHE A 90 -19.48 0.34 11.56
C PHE A 90 -19.71 1.84 11.76
N LYS A 91 -19.10 2.40 12.81
CA LYS A 91 -18.99 3.87 12.94
C LYS A 91 -18.08 4.44 11.86
N SER A 92 -18.40 5.63 11.36
CA SER A 92 -17.58 6.34 10.37
C SER A 92 -16.21 6.71 10.96
N LEU A 93 -15.16 6.53 10.17
CA LEU A 93 -13.77 6.88 10.52
C LEU A 93 -13.48 8.35 10.12
N ASN A 94 -14.32 9.29 10.52
CA ASN A 94 -14.23 10.69 10.10
C ASN A 94 -12.99 11.42 10.64
N HIS A 95 -12.36 10.89 11.70
CA HIS A 95 -11.11 11.41 12.26
C HIS A 95 -9.88 11.13 11.37
N VAL A 96 -10.00 10.23 10.40
CA VAL A 96 -8.94 9.91 9.45
C VAL A 96 -9.22 10.63 8.14
N ASN A 97 -8.36 11.59 7.78
CA ASN A 97 -8.47 12.33 6.53
C ASN A 97 -7.64 11.64 5.44
N PRO A 98 -8.28 11.09 4.40
CA PRO A 98 -7.56 10.52 3.27
C PRO A 98 -6.87 11.63 2.47
N SER A 99 -5.70 11.33 1.95
CA SER A 99 -4.93 12.24 1.10
C SER A 99 -5.06 11.86 -0.37
N TYR A 100 -5.07 12.87 -1.23
CA TYR A 100 -4.90 12.72 -2.69
C TYR A 100 -3.47 13.09 -3.13
N SER A 101 -2.63 13.53 -2.20
CA SER A 101 -1.25 13.91 -2.49
C SER A 101 -0.49 12.78 -3.20
N PRO A 102 0.42 13.10 -4.14
CA PRO A 102 1.35 12.14 -4.70
C PRO A 102 2.32 11.58 -3.64
N PHE A 103 2.52 12.31 -2.55
CA PHE A 103 3.29 11.84 -1.40
C PHE A 103 2.38 11.40 -0.27
N ILE A 104 2.72 10.28 0.35
CA ILE A 104 2.00 9.72 1.48
C ILE A 104 2.95 9.54 2.67
N VAL A 105 2.39 9.64 3.86
CA VAL A 105 3.07 9.36 5.11
C VAL A 105 2.34 8.22 5.79
N LEU A 106 3.06 7.17 6.13
CA LEU A 106 2.54 5.94 6.71
C LEU A 106 3.10 5.76 8.12
N ASP A 107 2.21 5.56 9.09
CA ASP A 107 2.63 5.15 10.42
C ASP A 107 3.00 3.66 10.40
N ARG A 108 4.21 3.36 10.83
CA ARG A 108 4.79 2.01 10.83
C ARG A 108 5.40 1.69 12.18
N VAL A 109 5.44 0.40 12.52
CA VAL A 109 6.10 -0.08 13.74
C VAL A 109 7.60 0.10 13.60
N GLY A 110 8.24 0.71 14.60
CA GLY A 110 9.67 0.96 14.68
C GLY A 110 10.27 0.48 16.00
N LEU A 111 11.42 1.04 16.33
CA LEU A 111 12.15 0.73 17.56
C LEU A 111 11.26 0.92 18.80
N ASN A 112 11.35 -0.01 19.74
CA ASN A 112 10.57 -0.03 20.99
C ASN A 112 9.05 0.00 20.77
N ASN A 113 8.58 -0.57 19.66
CA ASN A 113 7.18 -0.56 19.26
C ASN A 113 6.58 0.86 19.06
N ASN A 114 7.42 1.88 18.96
CA ASN A 114 6.99 3.23 18.65
C ASN A 114 6.60 3.34 17.17
N LEU A 115 5.62 4.18 16.88
CA LEU A 115 5.25 4.47 15.50
C LEU A 115 6.24 5.46 14.88
N VAL A 116 6.80 5.07 13.74
CA VAL A 116 7.66 5.93 12.91
C VAL A 116 6.93 6.30 11.62
N LYS A 117 7.11 7.53 11.18
CA LYS A 117 6.55 8.04 9.93
C LYS A 117 7.45 7.66 8.77
N ILE A 118 6.90 6.96 7.80
CA ILE A 118 7.57 6.52 6.58
C ILE A 118 6.99 7.27 5.39
N HIS A 119 7.82 7.99 4.66
CA HIS A 119 7.43 8.76 3.49
C HIS A 119 7.58 7.92 2.22
N LYS A 120 6.55 7.95 1.37
CA LYS A 120 6.54 7.25 0.07
C LYS A 120 5.86 8.08 -1.01
N ILE A 121 6.17 7.76 -2.27
CA ILE A 121 5.33 8.20 -3.40
C ILE A 121 4.11 7.28 -3.45
N ARG A 122 2.93 7.86 -3.71
CA ARG A 122 1.68 7.12 -3.78
C ARG A 122 1.66 6.17 -4.98
N SER A 123 1.57 4.90 -4.71
CA SER A 123 1.43 3.83 -5.72
C SER A 123 0.04 3.19 -5.75
N MET A 124 -0.82 3.55 -4.80
CA MET A 124 -2.18 3.04 -4.67
C MET A 124 -3.20 4.16 -4.86
N TYR A 125 -4.43 3.77 -5.23
CA TYR A 125 -5.55 4.71 -5.32
C TYR A 125 -5.82 5.40 -3.97
N PRO A 126 -6.36 6.63 -3.99
CA PRO A 126 -6.84 7.28 -2.77
C PRO A 126 -7.85 6.39 -2.04
N TYR A 127 -7.92 6.50 -0.73
CA TYR A 127 -8.78 5.68 0.16
C TYR A 127 -8.44 4.18 0.22
N SER A 128 -7.40 3.72 -0.46
CA SER A 128 -7.00 2.30 -0.46
C SER A 128 -6.64 1.76 0.94
N GLU A 129 -6.21 2.63 1.85
CA GLU A 129 -5.91 2.31 3.24
C GLU A 129 -7.11 1.73 3.99
N PHE A 130 -8.33 2.16 3.67
CA PHE A 130 -9.55 1.67 4.30
C PHE A 130 -9.99 0.29 3.80
N ASN A 131 -9.41 -0.19 2.70
CA ASN A 131 -9.72 -1.49 2.12
C ASN A 131 -8.83 -2.62 2.65
N GLN A 132 -7.73 -2.33 3.34
CA GLN A 132 -6.72 -3.31 3.69
C GLN A 132 -7.29 -4.50 4.47
N LYS A 133 -8.10 -4.22 5.49
CA LYS A 133 -8.74 -5.27 6.31
C LYS A 133 -9.69 -6.11 5.47
N LYS A 134 -10.55 -5.49 4.67
CA LYS A 134 -11.53 -6.19 3.83
C LYS A 134 -10.86 -7.08 2.78
N ILE A 135 -9.79 -6.60 2.17
CA ILE A 135 -9.03 -7.40 1.18
C ILE A 135 -8.39 -8.61 1.85
N TYR A 136 -7.85 -8.44 3.05
CA TYR A 136 -7.31 -9.56 3.82
C TYR A 136 -8.39 -10.60 4.15
N GLU A 137 -9.59 -10.16 4.57
CA GLU A 137 -10.71 -11.04 4.87
C GLU A 137 -11.22 -11.80 3.64
N LEU A 138 -11.20 -11.17 2.45
CA LEU A 138 -11.70 -11.77 1.22
C LEU A 138 -10.68 -12.70 0.53
N ASN A 139 -9.44 -12.29 0.47
CA ASN A 139 -8.45 -12.89 -0.42
C ASN A 139 -7.28 -13.54 0.33
N SER A 140 -7.12 -13.26 1.63
CA SER A 140 -5.96 -13.67 2.43
C SER A 140 -4.62 -13.14 1.85
N LEU A 141 -3.51 -13.67 2.33
CA LEU A 141 -2.20 -13.46 1.72
C LEU A 141 -1.91 -14.63 0.77
N ASP A 142 -1.17 -14.37 -0.29
CA ASP A 142 -0.60 -15.43 -1.10
C ASP A 142 0.55 -16.13 -0.34
N SER A 143 1.12 -17.16 -0.94
CA SER A 143 2.24 -17.90 -0.35
C SER A 143 3.45 -17.00 -0.05
N SER A 144 3.63 -15.91 -0.78
CA SER A 144 4.72 -14.93 -0.59
C SER A 144 4.41 -13.84 0.44
N GLY A 145 3.28 -13.94 1.18
CA GLY A 145 2.87 -12.94 2.18
C GLY A 145 2.30 -11.64 1.59
N LYS A 146 1.99 -11.61 0.29
CA LYS A 146 1.36 -10.47 -0.39
C LYS A 146 -0.15 -10.66 -0.46
N PHE A 147 -0.87 -9.54 -0.60
CA PHE A 147 -2.32 -9.60 -0.80
C PHE A 147 -2.66 -10.17 -2.19
N ASN A 148 -3.49 -11.21 -2.23
CA ASN A 148 -4.09 -11.69 -3.46
C ASN A 148 -5.00 -10.63 -4.09
N ASN A 149 -5.07 -10.60 -5.43
CA ASN A 149 -5.93 -9.67 -6.18
C ASN A 149 -5.81 -8.21 -5.70
N GLU A 150 -4.58 -7.67 -5.71
CA GLU A 150 -4.27 -6.32 -5.23
C GLU A 150 -4.80 -5.23 -6.21
N PHE A 151 -6.12 -5.00 -6.19
CA PHE A 151 -6.78 -3.99 -7.03
C PHE A 151 -6.60 -2.55 -6.54
N ARG A 152 -5.87 -2.33 -5.44
CA ARG A 152 -5.59 -1.00 -4.90
C ARG A 152 -4.50 -0.26 -5.65
N LYS A 153 -3.68 -0.96 -6.44
CA LYS A 153 -2.57 -0.35 -7.16
C LYS A 153 -3.07 0.48 -8.35
N THR A 154 -2.47 1.67 -8.52
CA THR A 154 -2.72 2.45 -9.73
C THR A 154 -1.92 1.85 -10.91
N PRO A 155 -2.32 2.10 -12.17
CA PRO A 155 -1.51 1.70 -13.32
C PRO A 155 -0.06 2.16 -13.21
N PHE A 156 0.15 3.41 -12.78
CA PHE A 156 1.48 3.97 -12.57
C PHE A 156 2.18 3.39 -11.33
N GLY A 157 1.38 2.94 -10.35
CA GLY A 157 1.86 2.35 -9.10
C GLY A 157 2.69 1.09 -9.31
N ASP A 158 2.29 0.21 -10.22
CA ASP A 158 3.04 -0.99 -10.53
C ASP A 158 4.43 -0.66 -11.10
N PHE A 159 4.51 0.35 -11.98
CA PHE A 159 5.78 0.81 -12.53
C PHE A 159 6.71 1.37 -11.45
N ILE A 160 6.24 2.34 -10.65
CA ILE A 160 7.11 2.97 -9.64
C ILE A 160 7.53 2.00 -8.54
N ARG A 161 6.68 1.04 -8.17
CA ARG A 161 7.02 -0.01 -7.21
C ARG A 161 8.08 -0.97 -7.77
N LYS A 162 7.92 -1.37 -9.03
CA LYS A 162 8.88 -2.26 -9.70
C LYS A 162 10.31 -1.73 -9.61
N TYR A 163 10.50 -0.41 -9.76
CA TYR A 163 11.81 0.24 -9.74
C TYR A 163 12.16 0.94 -8.41
N TRP A 164 11.44 0.66 -7.33
CA TRP A 164 11.64 1.23 -6.00
C TRP A 164 11.54 2.75 -5.93
N ILE A 165 11.00 3.38 -6.97
CA ILE A 165 10.84 4.84 -7.07
C ILE A 165 9.90 5.35 -5.98
N ASP A 166 8.88 4.55 -5.61
CA ASP A 166 7.95 4.89 -4.55
C ASP A 166 8.64 4.99 -3.17
N GLU A 167 9.80 4.39 -3.00
CA GLU A 167 10.54 4.38 -1.74
C GLU A 167 11.62 5.45 -1.63
N ILE A 168 11.93 6.20 -2.71
CA ILE A 168 12.95 7.27 -2.69
C ILE A 168 12.76 8.27 -1.53
N PRO A 169 11.53 8.72 -1.17
CA PRO A 169 11.35 9.63 -0.04
C PRO A 169 11.82 9.07 1.32
N GLN A 170 11.97 7.75 1.47
CA GLN A 170 12.50 7.14 2.70
C GLN A 170 13.98 7.48 2.95
N LEU A 171 14.72 7.97 1.95
CA LEU A 171 16.05 8.51 2.16
C LEU A 171 16.03 9.71 3.13
N LEU A 172 14.96 10.50 3.13
CA LEU A 172 14.76 11.56 4.12
C LEU A 172 14.49 10.98 5.51
N ASP A 173 13.79 9.84 5.61
CA ASP A 173 13.54 9.17 6.89
C ASP A 173 14.83 8.58 7.47
N TRP A 174 15.70 8.08 6.61
CA TRP A 174 17.04 7.66 7.00
C TRP A 174 17.89 8.85 7.51
N LEU A 175 17.95 9.96 6.77
CA LEU A 175 18.69 11.17 7.19
C LEU A 175 18.17 11.72 8.52
N ARG A 176 16.88 11.59 8.81
CA ARG A 176 16.27 11.96 10.10
C ARG A 176 16.52 10.94 11.22
N GLY A 177 17.13 9.80 10.91
CA GLY A 177 17.41 8.73 11.86
C GLY A 177 16.19 7.90 12.27
N ASN A 178 15.09 8.00 11.56
CA ASN A 178 13.87 7.20 11.80
C ASN A 178 14.07 5.73 11.41
N ILE A 179 14.80 5.50 10.34
CA ILE A 179 15.17 4.18 9.81
C ILE A 179 16.68 4.10 9.60
N LYS A 180 17.18 2.90 9.38
CA LYS A 180 18.57 2.65 8.97
C LYS A 180 18.65 2.19 7.52
N ILE A 181 19.84 2.10 6.93
CA ILE A 181 19.98 1.69 5.53
C ILE A 181 19.56 0.24 5.36
N VAL A 182 20.15 -0.68 6.11
CA VAL A 182 19.85 -2.12 6.03
C VAL A 182 19.03 -2.54 7.24
N GLY A 183 17.96 -3.26 7.05
CA GLY A 183 17.14 -3.76 8.14
C GLY A 183 15.78 -4.24 7.65
N ILE A 184 15.03 -4.83 8.56
CA ILE A 184 13.69 -5.29 8.27
C ILE A 184 12.80 -4.08 7.94
N ARG A 185 11.97 -4.21 6.93
CA ARG A 185 11.05 -3.14 6.51
C ARG A 185 10.12 -2.72 7.64
N ALA A 186 9.84 -1.43 7.70
CA ALA A 186 8.85 -0.88 8.63
C ALA A 186 7.43 -1.37 8.29
N MET A 187 6.85 -2.17 9.16
CA MET A 187 5.57 -2.86 8.97
C MET A 187 4.38 -2.04 9.46
N SER A 188 3.20 -2.25 8.86
CA SER A 188 1.95 -1.76 9.46
C SER A 188 1.63 -2.52 10.74
N GLN A 189 0.91 -1.89 11.66
CA GLN A 189 0.50 -2.55 12.91
C GLN A 189 -0.29 -3.84 12.65
N GLN A 190 -1.17 -3.84 11.64
CA GLN A 190 -1.93 -5.02 11.25
C GLN A 190 -1.02 -6.14 10.74
N TYR A 191 -0.05 -5.84 9.87
CA TYR A 191 0.87 -6.85 9.36
C TYR A 191 1.79 -7.37 10.47
N PHE A 192 2.30 -6.49 11.31
CA PHE A 192 3.12 -6.84 12.47
C PHE A 192 2.38 -7.74 13.47
N SER A 193 1.04 -7.58 13.60
CA SER A 193 0.26 -8.45 14.49
C SER A 193 0.25 -9.92 14.09
N LEU A 194 0.51 -10.23 12.82
CA LEU A 194 0.58 -11.59 12.29
C LEU A 194 1.87 -12.35 12.69
N TYR A 195 2.87 -11.62 13.14
CA TYR A 195 4.17 -12.22 13.51
C TYR A 195 4.16 -12.82 14.91
N PRO A 196 4.98 -13.89 15.17
CA PRO A 196 5.12 -14.47 16.49
C PRO A 196 5.67 -13.49 17.53
N GLU A 197 5.34 -13.69 18.80
CA GLU A 197 5.84 -12.82 19.88
C GLU A 197 7.37 -12.88 20.04
N SER A 198 7.99 -14.05 19.82
CA SER A 198 9.45 -14.20 19.81
C SER A 198 10.14 -13.29 18.80
N TYR A 199 9.55 -13.17 17.62
CA TYR A 199 10.01 -12.25 16.57
C TYR A 199 9.83 -10.80 16.99
N LYS A 200 8.65 -10.42 17.48
CA LYS A 200 8.31 -9.06 17.90
C LYS A 200 9.27 -8.54 18.98
N MET A 201 9.65 -9.40 19.93
CA MET A 201 10.63 -9.05 20.97
C MET A 201 12.01 -8.70 20.41
N LYS A 202 12.45 -9.35 19.32
CA LYS A 202 13.72 -9.05 18.65
C LYS A 202 13.59 -7.80 17.78
N TYR A 203 12.51 -7.71 16.99
CA TYR A 203 12.23 -6.58 16.10
C TYR A 203 12.19 -5.25 16.87
N ASN A 204 11.54 -5.22 18.02
CA ASN A 204 11.40 -4.02 18.85
C ASN A 204 12.73 -3.45 19.36
N LYS A 205 13.82 -4.22 19.30
CA LYS A 205 15.18 -3.77 19.70
C LYS A 205 15.97 -3.13 18.55
N VAL A 206 15.39 -3.09 17.34
CA VAL A 206 16.11 -2.69 16.12
C VAL A 206 15.31 -1.62 15.38
N LYS A 207 15.98 -0.62 14.81
CA LYS A 207 15.35 0.31 13.88
C LYS A 207 14.99 -0.41 12.58
N PRO A 208 13.84 -0.15 11.98
CA PRO A 208 13.54 -0.66 10.65
C PRO A 208 14.53 -0.15 9.61
N GLY A 209 14.67 -0.87 8.51
CA GLY A 209 15.60 -0.55 7.44
C GLY A 209 14.91 -0.18 6.13
N PHE A 210 15.66 0.53 5.29
CA PHE A 210 15.30 0.84 3.92
C PHE A 210 15.47 -0.39 3.01
N LEU A 211 16.66 -1.01 3.06
CA LEU A 211 16.98 -2.24 2.32
C LEU A 211 16.66 -3.46 3.18
N SER A 212 15.71 -4.27 2.71
CA SER A 212 15.31 -5.48 3.42
C SER A 212 16.37 -6.60 3.29
N PRO A 213 16.63 -7.38 4.34
CA PRO A 213 17.58 -8.50 4.32
C PRO A 213 17.03 -9.80 3.70
N ILE A 214 15.96 -9.74 2.91
CA ILE A 214 15.36 -10.93 2.26
C ILE A 214 16.04 -11.14 0.92
N PHE A 215 16.89 -12.17 0.81
CA PHE A 215 17.70 -12.45 -0.40
C PHE A 215 17.54 -13.85 -0.96
N ASP A 216 16.81 -14.73 -0.29
CA ASP A 216 16.73 -16.13 -0.72
C ASP A 216 15.68 -16.29 -1.81
N GLU A 217 16.05 -16.94 -2.92
CA GLU A 217 15.14 -17.33 -4.01
C GLU A 217 14.13 -18.37 -3.55
N ASN A 218 14.43 -19.07 -2.45
CA ASN A 218 13.57 -20.07 -1.84
C ASN A 218 12.56 -19.50 -0.83
N THR A 219 12.50 -18.19 -0.64
CA THR A 219 11.53 -17.53 0.24
C THR A 219 10.16 -17.54 -0.43
N SER A 220 9.50 -18.66 -0.43
CA SER A 220 8.22 -18.86 -1.11
C SER A 220 7.00 -18.75 -0.19
N SER A 221 7.21 -18.79 1.12
CA SER A 221 6.15 -18.74 2.13
C SER A 221 6.33 -17.60 3.13
N PHE A 222 5.24 -17.26 3.82
CA PHE A 222 5.29 -16.26 4.89
C PHE A 222 6.16 -16.72 6.06
N GLU A 223 6.16 -18.02 6.35
CA GLU A 223 7.03 -18.62 7.37
C GLU A 223 8.52 -18.49 7.01
N ASP A 224 8.88 -18.67 5.73
CA ASP A 224 10.26 -18.48 5.27
C ASP A 224 10.71 -17.03 5.41
N ILE A 225 9.82 -16.07 5.13
CA ILE A 225 10.09 -14.65 5.36
C ILE A 225 10.41 -14.42 6.84
N ILE A 226 9.53 -14.87 7.74
CA ILE A 226 9.72 -14.73 9.19
C ILE A 226 11.06 -15.32 9.63
N LYS A 227 11.38 -16.53 9.16
CA LYS A 227 12.62 -17.23 9.51
C LYS A 227 13.87 -16.46 9.06
N THR A 228 13.87 -15.97 7.82
CA THR A 228 14.97 -15.18 7.25
C THR A 228 15.18 -13.87 8.00
N GLU A 229 14.09 -13.16 8.29
CA GLU A 229 14.12 -11.93 9.05
C GLU A 229 14.57 -12.17 10.51
N GLU A 230 14.12 -13.26 11.13
CA GLU A 230 14.51 -13.62 12.50
C GLU A 230 16.00 -14.00 12.57
N GLU A 231 16.54 -14.64 11.55
CA GLU A 231 17.97 -14.92 11.45
C GLU A 231 18.78 -13.61 11.36
N TYR A 232 18.35 -12.68 10.52
CA TYR A 232 18.96 -11.37 10.46
C TYR A 232 18.94 -10.65 11.82
N LEU A 233 17.78 -10.59 12.49
CA LEU A 233 17.64 -9.96 13.80
C LEU A 233 18.58 -10.60 14.84
N THR A 234 18.66 -11.92 14.84
CA THR A 234 19.54 -12.67 15.77
C THR A 234 21.01 -12.35 15.52
N ARG A 235 21.45 -12.27 14.26
CA ARG A 235 22.81 -11.88 13.88
C ARG A 235 23.09 -10.41 14.21
N TYR A 236 22.14 -9.53 13.93
CA TYR A 236 22.25 -8.12 14.19
C TYR A 236 22.42 -7.80 15.68
N LEU A 237 21.61 -8.43 16.54
CA LEU A 237 21.68 -8.24 17.99
C LEU A 237 23.04 -8.70 18.60
N LYS A 238 23.74 -9.62 17.92
CA LYS A 238 25.09 -10.06 18.32
C LYS A 238 26.18 -9.13 17.80
N ASN A 239 26.09 -8.72 16.54
CA ASN A 239 27.10 -7.88 15.90
C ASN A 239 26.46 -6.95 14.85
N PRO A 240 25.98 -5.76 15.24
CA PRO A 240 25.22 -4.88 14.38
C PRO A 240 25.95 -4.47 13.10
N ILE A 241 27.18 -3.94 13.24
CA ILE A 241 27.95 -3.35 12.12
C ILE A 241 28.29 -4.43 11.09
N LYS A 242 28.82 -5.56 11.51
CA LYS A 242 29.20 -6.67 10.61
C LYS A 242 27.99 -7.23 9.88
N THR A 243 26.85 -7.33 10.57
CA THR A 243 25.61 -7.82 10.00
C THR A 243 25.08 -6.87 8.95
N ASP A 244 24.94 -5.58 9.26
CA ASP A 244 24.45 -4.59 8.30
C ASP A 244 25.37 -4.49 7.08
N PHE A 245 26.69 -4.48 7.25
CA PHE A 245 27.63 -4.45 6.15
C PHE A 245 27.50 -5.69 5.24
N ARG A 246 27.42 -6.89 5.82
CA ARG A 246 27.24 -8.13 5.05
C ARG A 246 25.94 -8.08 4.23
N TYR A 247 24.84 -7.73 4.86
CA TYR A 247 23.55 -7.70 4.18
C TYR A 247 23.46 -6.54 3.18
N PHE A 248 24.14 -5.44 3.41
CA PHE A 248 24.27 -4.37 2.41
C PHE A 248 24.91 -4.88 1.13
N ILE A 249 26.06 -5.55 1.24
CA ILE A 249 26.75 -6.12 0.05
C ILE A 249 25.86 -7.14 -0.66
N LEU A 250 25.20 -8.03 0.07
CA LEU A 250 24.29 -9.02 -0.52
C LEU A 250 23.13 -8.33 -1.27
N THR A 251 22.50 -7.31 -0.70
CA THR A 251 21.42 -6.58 -1.36
C THR A 251 21.88 -5.90 -2.64
N ILE A 252 23.02 -5.21 -2.58
CA ILE A 252 23.54 -4.49 -3.75
C ILE A 252 23.91 -5.48 -4.85
N THR A 253 24.53 -6.62 -4.52
CA THR A 253 24.85 -7.66 -5.51
C THR A 253 23.59 -8.25 -6.14
N ASP A 254 22.56 -8.50 -5.37
CA ASP A 254 21.28 -9.01 -5.89
C ASP A 254 20.57 -8.01 -6.82
N ILE A 255 20.57 -6.73 -6.46
CA ILE A 255 20.00 -5.68 -7.31
C ILE A 255 20.77 -5.56 -8.63
N LEU A 256 22.11 -5.55 -8.58
CA LEU A 256 22.94 -5.28 -9.76
C LEU A 256 23.06 -6.50 -10.69
N PHE A 257 23.18 -7.71 -10.14
CA PHE A 257 23.50 -8.90 -10.93
C PHE A 257 22.30 -9.82 -11.18
N ARG A 258 21.30 -9.82 -10.29
CA ARG A 258 20.11 -10.66 -10.43
C ARG A 258 18.86 -9.88 -10.87
N GLY A 259 18.98 -8.55 -11.02
CA GLY A 259 17.88 -7.70 -11.45
C GLY A 259 16.64 -7.80 -10.55
N LYS A 260 16.82 -8.12 -9.26
CA LYS A 260 15.72 -8.17 -8.31
C LYS A 260 15.11 -6.78 -8.18
N LEU A 261 14.04 -6.60 -8.92
CA LEU A 261 13.18 -5.44 -8.84
C LEU A 261 12.19 -5.66 -7.69
N SER A 262 11.73 -4.57 -7.07
CA SER A 262 10.69 -4.65 -6.05
C SER A 262 9.45 -5.34 -6.63
N SER A 263 9.01 -6.38 -5.99
CA SER A 263 7.81 -7.13 -6.40
C SER A 263 6.60 -6.74 -5.56
#